data_d04eca2c4018427583df84e3df8201a7
#
_entry.id   d04eca2c4018427583df84e3df8201a7
#
_cell.length_a   1.000
_cell.length_b   1.000
_cell.length_c   1.000
_cell.angle_alpha   90.00
_cell.angle_beta   90.00
_cell.angle_gamma   90.00
#
_symmetry.space_group_name_H-M   'P 1'
#
loop_
_entity.id
_entity.type
_entity.pdbx_description
1 polymer ?
#
loop_
_entity_poly.entity_id
_entity_poly.type
_entity_poly.pdbx_seq_one_letter_code
_entity_poly.pdbx_strand_id
1 'polypeptide(L)'
;MKQISSGNIIIGGGWPARIEEGTNKLQIKKESLLGNLTTAVNLVPSIGKLRLYRTWGGINPITDGNSVLGEINGHRNVFFAIPGDAGYTLGPLCAEIVVDLINSKSNKFYSNKLSPGRFLNNHKKMTIEN
;
A
#
# COMPACT_ATOMS: atom_id res chain seq x y z
N MET A 1 -4.47 15.45 2.68
CA MET A 1 -3.94 16.38 3.69
C MET A 1 -4.66 16.17 5.01
N LYS A 2 -3.95 16.18 6.14
CA LYS A 2 -4.51 15.93 7.48
C LYS A 2 -3.73 16.72 8.52
N GLN A 3 -4.42 17.40 9.43
CA GLN A 3 -3.82 17.95 10.63
C GLN A 3 -3.82 16.91 11.76
N ILE A 4 -2.71 16.76 12.44
CA ILE A 4 -2.56 15.85 13.60
C ILE A 4 -2.66 16.60 14.90
N SER A 5 -2.80 15.89 16.03
CA SER A 5 -3.00 16.48 17.37
C SER A 5 -1.89 17.44 17.83
N SER A 6 -0.66 17.24 17.32
CA SER A 6 0.46 18.16 17.59
C SER A 6 0.40 19.47 16.80
N GLY A 7 -0.61 19.69 15.97
CA GLY A 7 -0.77 20.86 15.10
C GLY A 7 -0.05 20.75 13.76
N ASN A 8 0.83 19.76 13.56
CA ASN A 8 1.51 19.57 12.28
C ASN A 8 0.53 19.12 11.19
N ILE A 9 0.80 19.51 9.95
CA ILE A 9 0.02 19.13 8.78
C ILE A 9 0.80 18.08 7.99
N ILE A 10 0.18 16.92 7.78
CA ILE A 10 0.69 15.87 6.90
C ILE A 10 0.08 16.06 5.52
N ILE A 11 0.93 16.12 4.50
CA ILE A 11 0.54 16.26 3.09
C ILE A 11 1.09 15.04 2.35
N GLY A 12 0.29 14.43 1.49
CA GLY A 12 0.71 13.29 0.70
C GLY A 12 -0.36 12.81 -0.26
N GLY A 13 0.00 11.84 -1.08
CA GLY A 13 -0.86 11.15 -2.03
C GLY A 13 -0.40 11.28 -3.48
N GLY A 14 -0.18 10.14 -4.15
CA GLY A 14 0.04 10.07 -5.59
C GLY A 14 1.37 10.65 -6.14
N TRP A 15 2.26 11.11 -5.29
CA TRP A 15 3.54 11.71 -5.70
C TRP A 15 4.70 10.72 -5.48
N PRO A 16 5.25 10.09 -6.54
CA PRO A 16 6.22 9.03 -6.39
C PRO A 16 7.60 9.53 -5.91
N ALA A 17 8.24 8.74 -5.06
CA ALA A 17 9.67 8.79 -4.80
C ALA A 17 10.43 7.93 -5.84
N ARG A 18 11.76 7.93 -5.79
CA ARG A 18 12.61 7.05 -6.58
C ARG A 18 13.39 6.13 -5.64
N ILE A 19 13.58 4.89 -6.04
CA ILE A 19 14.52 3.98 -5.39
C ILE A 19 15.89 4.23 -5.98
N GLU A 20 16.88 4.45 -5.14
CA GLU A 20 18.27 4.58 -5.55
C GLU A 20 18.83 3.20 -5.86
N GLU A 21 19.37 3.03 -7.07
CA GLU A 21 19.97 1.77 -7.50
C GLU A 21 21.15 1.37 -6.60
N GLY A 22 21.17 0.11 -6.19
CA GLY A 22 22.23 -0.48 -5.37
C GLY A 22 22.12 -0.25 -3.86
N THR A 23 21.32 0.70 -3.40
CA THR A 23 21.18 0.97 -1.94
C THR A 23 19.79 0.69 -1.38
N ASN A 24 18.79 0.48 -2.22
CA ASN A 24 17.36 0.40 -1.87
C ASN A 24 16.85 1.58 -1.02
N LYS A 25 17.58 2.70 -0.99
CA LYS A 25 17.15 3.91 -0.30
C LYS A 25 16.15 4.68 -1.13
N LEU A 26 15.17 5.28 -0.46
CA LEU A 26 14.20 6.15 -1.12
C LEU A 26 14.75 7.57 -1.24
N GLN A 27 14.73 8.09 -2.46
CA GLN A 27 15.02 9.49 -2.76
C GLN A 27 13.74 10.23 -3.09
N ILE A 28 13.52 11.36 -2.41
CA ILE A 28 12.39 12.24 -2.71
C ILE A 28 12.69 13.01 -3.97
N LYS A 29 11.84 12.89 -4.98
CA LYS A 29 11.95 13.69 -6.21
C LYS A 29 11.52 15.12 -5.92
N LYS A 30 12.34 16.08 -6.36
CA LYS A 30 12.04 17.52 -6.20
C LYS A 30 10.70 17.89 -6.84
N GLU A 31 10.41 17.36 -8.01
CA GLU A 31 9.19 17.60 -8.77
C GLU A 31 7.97 17.09 -8.00
N SER A 32 8.07 15.90 -7.39
CA SER A 32 7.02 15.32 -6.55
C SER A 32 6.78 16.15 -5.30
N LEU A 33 7.84 16.61 -4.64
CA LEU A 33 7.72 17.47 -3.47
C LEU A 33 7.05 18.80 -3.82
N LEU A 34 7.51 19.48 -4.86
CA LEU A 34 6.96 20.76 -5.30
C LEU A 34 5.52 20.62 -5.74
N GLY A 35 5.19 19.60 -6.55
CA GLY A 35 3.81 19.35 -6.99
C GLY A 35 2.85 19.10 -5.83
N ASN A 36 3.26 18.27 -4.87
CA ASN A 36 2.47 17.98 -3.67
C ASN A 36 2.22 19.23 -2.81
N LEU A 37 3.27 20.03 -2.56
CA LEU A 37 3.17 21.28 -1.82
C LEU A 37 2.32 22.33 -2.56
N THR A 38 2.48 22.47 -3.88
CA THR A 38 1.68 23.39 -4.70
C THR A 38 0.21 23.02 -4.65
N THR A 39 -0.12 21.73 -4.80
CA THR A 39 -1.51 21.24 -4.68
C THR A 39 -2.09 21.58 -3.31
N ALA A 40 -1.34 21.36 -2.24
CA ALA A 40 -1.77 21.63 -0.88
C ALA A 40 -2.01 23.13 -0.63
N VAL A 41 -1.12 24.01 -1.12
CA VAL A 41 -1.25 25.48 -1.01
C VAL A 41 -2.44 26.00 -1.83
N ASN A 42 -2.69 25.42 -3.01
CA ASN A 42 -3.85 25.79 -3.83
C ASN A 42 -5.17 25.44 -3.12
N LEU A 43 -5.22 24.35 -2.36
CA LEU A 43 -6.39 23.96 -1.59
C LEU A 43 -6.55 24.79 -0.30
N VAL A 44 -5.44 25.08 0.38
CA VAL A 44 -5.43 25.82 1.65
C VAL A 44 -4.27 26.83 1.63
N PRO A 45 -4.46 28.04 1.09
CA PRO A 45 -3.40 29.03 0.90
C PRO A 45 -2.60 29.39 2.16
N SER A 46 -3.22 29.35 3.33
CA SER A 46 -2.57 29.69 4.60
C SER A 46 -1.39 28.78 4.96
N ILE A 47 -1.37 27.52 4.48
CA ILE A 47 -0.25 26.61 4.74
C ILE A 47 1.03 27.01 4.00
N GLY A 48 0.96 27.80 2.95
CA GLY A 48 2.12 28.32 2.23
C GLY A 48 3.08 29.15 3.11
N LYS A 49 2.62 29.61 4.26
CA LYS A 49 3.44 30.34 5.26
C LYS A 49 4.14 29.40 6.24
N LEU A 50 3.81 28.12 6.24
CA LEU A 50 4.35 27.15 7.16
C LEU A 50 5.74 26.68 6.69
N ARG A 51 6.55 26.26 7.67
CA ARG A 51 7.86 25.67 7.38
C ARG A 51 7.70 24.18 7.06
N LEU A 52 8.36 23.72 5.99
CA LEU A 52 8.52 22.30 5.74
C LEU A 52 9.44 21.70 6.83
N TYR A 53 8.87 20.77 7.59
CA TYR A 53 9.59 20.16 8.72
C TYR A 53 10.29 18.86 8.34
N ARG A 54 9.62 17.99 7.57
CA ARG A 54 10.12 16.66 7.21
C ARG A 54 9.51 16.17 5.92
N THR A 55 10.31 15.42 5.14
CA THR A 55 9.85 14.64 3.97
C THR A 55 10.23 13.18 4.13
N TRP A 56 9.42 12.28 3.63
CA TRP A 56 9.72 10.85 3.58
C TRP A 56 9.01 10.20 2.40
N GLY A 57 9.50 9.04 1.99
CA GLY A 57 8.83 8.14 1.06
C GLY A 57 8.50 6.82 1.75
N GLY A 58 7.53 6.09 1.22
CA GLY A 58 7.19 4.74 1.62
C GLY A 58 7.22 3.81 0.40
N ILE A 59 7.51 2.54 0.61
CA ILE A 59 7.36 1.49 -0.40
C ILE A 59 6.00 0.85 -0.18
N ASN A 60 5.12 0.95 -1.19
CA ASN A 60 3.85 0.25 -1.15
C ASN A 60 4.00 -1.12 -1.83
N PRO A 61 3.47 -2.20 -1.24
CA PRO A 61 3.37 -3.47 -1.93
C PRO A 61 2.36 -3.34 -3.06
N ILE A 62 2.84 -3.39 -4.30
CA ILE A 62 1.99 -3.38 -5.49
C ILE A 62 1.58 -4.83 -5.77
N THR A 63 0.29 -5.07 -5.84
CA THR A 63 -0.32 -6.33 -6.25
C THR A 63 -1.04 -6.14 -7.60
N ASP A 64 -1.93 -7.02 -7.94
CA ASP A 64 -2.81 -6.94 -9.12
C ASP A 64 -4.04 -6.03 -8.90
N GLY A 65 -3.97 -5.09 -7.97
CA GLY A 65 -5.07 -4.20 -7.58
C GLY A 65 -5.99 -4.78 -6.51
N ASN A 66 -5.81 -6.03 -6.12
CA ASN A 66 -6.58 -6.66 -5.06
C ASN A 66 -5.71 -6.98 -3.85
N SER A 67 -6.29 -7.02 -2.65
CA SER A 67 -5.63 -7.52 -1.46
C SER A 67 -5.17 -8.99 -1.64
N VAL A 68 -4.12 -9.40 -0.92
CA VAL A 68 -3.66 -10.79 -0.91
C VAL A 68 -3.85 -11.34 0.50
N LEU A 69 -4.84 -12.20 0.66
CA LEU A 69 -5.27 -12.71 1.95
C LEU A 69 -5.40 -14.24 1.90
N GLY A 70 -4.91 -14.90 2.94
CA GLY A 70 -5.06 -16.34 3.09
C GLY A 70 -3.76 -17.11 3.19
N GLU A 71 -3.88 -18.42 3.32
CA GLU A 71 -2.76 -19.33 3.51
C GLU A 71 -1.88 -19.41 2.26
N ILE A 72 -0.58 -19.47 2.47
CA ILE A 72 0.41 -19.60 1.40
C ILE A 72 0.42 -21.06 0.91
N ASN A 73 0.24 -21.26 -0.38
CA ASN A 73 0.26 -22.58 -0.98
C ASN A 73 1.59 -23.30 -0.71
N GLY A 74 1.51 -24.52 -0.19
CA GLY A 74 2.67 -25.33 0.17
C GLY A 74 3.28 -25.02 1.54
N HIS A 75 2.75 -24.05 2.28
CA HIS A 75 3.23 -23.67 3.62
C HIS A 75 2.07 -23.61 4.60
N ARG A 76 1.83 -24.70 5.31
CA ARG A 76 0.74 -24.77 6.31
C ARG A 76 0.96 -23.75 7.44
N ASN A 77 -0.12 -23.13 7.90
CA ASN A 77 -0.13 -22.15 8.98
C ASN A 77 0.65 -20.85 8.70
N VAL A 78 0.97 -20.56 7.44
CA VAL A 78 1.57 -19.29 7.03
C VAL A 78 0.58 -18.52 6.17
N PHE A 79 0.22 -17.32 6.61
CA PHE A 79 -0.82 -16.52 5.98
C PHE A 79 -0.30 -15.18 5.49
N PHE A 80 -0.80 -14.74 4.34
CA PHE A 80 -0.68 -13.36 3.89
C PHE A 80 -1.85 -12.51 4.39
N ALA A 81 -1.51 -11.28 4.79
CA ALA A 81 -2.47 -10.23 5.15
C ALA A 81 -2.01 -8.91 4.51
N ILE A 82 -2.04 -8.85 3.16
CA ILE A 82 -1.55 -7.71 2.39
C ILE A 82 -2.75 -6.94 1.83
N PRO A 83 -3.09 -5.77 2.39
CA PRO A 83 -4.25 -4.99 1.93
C PRO A 83 -4.01 -4.24 0.61
N GLY A 84 -2.76 -4.14 0.11
CA GLY A 84 -2.41 -3.33 -1.05
C GLY A 84 -2.35 -1.83 -0.74
N ASP A 85 -2.61 -0.97 -1.75
CA ASP A 85 -2.48 0.49 -1.63
C ASP A 85 -3.41 1.13 -0.60
N ALA A 86 -4.56 0.54 -0.34
CA ALA A 86 -5.56 1.07 0.60
C ALA A 86 -5.40 0.52 2.03
N GLY A 87 -4.17 0.20 2.46
CA GLY A 87 -3.87 -0.46 3.73
C GLY A 87 -4.50 0.18 4.96
N TYR A 88 -4.56 1.51 5.02
CA TYR A 88 -5.19 2.22 6.12
C TYR A 88 -6.71 1.95 6.21
N THR A 89 -7.38 1.91 5.08
CA THR A 89 -8.84 1.72 5.00
C THR A 89 -9.23 0.24 5.08
N LEU A 90 -8.50 -0.61 4.35
CA LEU A 90 -8.83 -2.03 4.22
C LEU A 90 -8.18 -2.91 5.29
N GLY A 91 -7.14 -2.43 5.98
CA GLY A 91 -6.38 -3.20 6.95
C GLY A 91 -7.24 -3.91 8.00
N PRO A 92 -8.19 -3.24 8.66
CA PRO A 92 -9.06 -3.89 9.65
C PRO A 92 -9.88 -5.04 9.08
N LEU A 93 -10.49 -4.85 7.88
CA LEU A 93 -11.25 -5.91 7.22
C LEU A 93 -10.35 -7.07 6.76
N CYS A 94 -9.16 -6.76 6.23
CA CYS A 94 -8.19 -7.79 5.85
C CYS A 94 -7.76 -8.63 7.06
N ALA A 95 -7.55 -8.00 8.20
CA ALA A 95 -7.21 -8.70 9.44
C ALA A 95 -8.35 -9.60 9.90
N GLU A 96 -9.60 -9.12 9.88
CA GLU A 96 -10.79 -9.92 10.22
C GLU A 96 -10.89 -11.16 9.32
N ILE A 97 -10.77 -10.98 8.01
CA ILE A 97 -10.81 -12.08 7.04
C ILE A 97 -9.72 -13.13 7.36
N VAL A 98 -8.49 -12.70 7.58
CA VAL A 98 -7.38 -13.63 7.84
C VAL A 98 -7.57 -14.37 9.16
N VAL A 99 -8.08 -13.71 10.21
CA VAL A 99 -8.40 -14.34 11.48
C VAL A 99 -9.51 -15.41 11.30
N ASP A 100 -10.53 -15.12 10.51
CA ASP A 100 -11.56 -16.11 10.20
C ASP A 100 -10.99 -17.32 9.46
N LEU A 101 -10.12 -17.11 8.47
CA LEU A 101 -9.44 -18.18 7.74
C LEU A 101 -8.55 -19.04 8.65
N ILE A 102 -7.78 -18.42 9.55
CA ILE A 102 -6.96 -19.13 10.55
C ILE A 102 -7.83 -20.04 11.43
N ASN A 103 -9.01 -19.56 11.80
CA ASN A 103 -9.97 -20.30 12.62
C ASN A 103 -10.90 -21.23 11.81
N SER A 104 -10.60 -21.45 10.52
CA SER A 104 -11.42 -22.26 9.61
C SER A 104 -12.88 -21.81 9.52
N LYS A 105 -13.14 -20.51 9.68
CA LYS A 105 -14.46 -19.90 9.54
C LYS A 105 -14.64 -19.35 8.12
N SER A 106 -15.87 -19.38 7.65
CA SER A 106 -16.22 -18.68 6.41
C SER A 106 -16.35 -17.17 6.66
N ASN A 107 -15.86 -16.37 5.70
CA ASN A 107 -16.04 -14.92 5.72
C ASN A 107 -16.72 -14.48 4.43
N LYS A 108 -17.81 -13.73 4.53
CA LYS A 108 -18.63 -13.31 3.36
C LYS A 108 -17.90 -12.38 2.38
N PHE A 109 -16.85 -11.72 2.85
CA PHE A 109 -16.04 -10.82 2.02
C PHE A 109 -14.85 -11.53 1.36
N TYR A 110 -14.54 -12.77 1.77
CA TYR A 110 -13.46 -13.54 1.16
C TYR A 110 -13.90 -14.19 -0.15
N SER A 111 -13.01 -14.13 -1.13
CA SER A 111 -13.21 -14.84 -2.41
C SER A 111 -11.85 -15.29 -2.96
N ASN A 112 -11.86 -16.18 -3.95
CA ASN A 112 -10.66 -16.67 -4.63
C ASN A 112 -9.83 -15.53 -5.28
N LYS A 113 -10.46 -14.39 -5.56
CA LYS A 113 -9.76 -13.19 -6.05
C LYS A 113 -8.80 -12.60 -5.02
N LEU A 114 -8.98 -12.88 -3.74
CA LEU A 114 -8.10 -12.43 -2.66
C LEU A 114 -7.05 -13.48 -2.30
N SER A 115 -7.24 -14.76 -2.71
CA SER A 115 -6.32 -15.85 -2.38
C SER A 115 -4.94 -15.65 -3.01
N PRO A 116 -3.83 -15.95 -2.28
CA PRO A 116 -2.49 -16.00 -2.85
C PRO A 116 -2.36 -17.00 -4.01
N GLY A 117 -3.17 -18.05 -4.00
CA GLY A 117 -3.19 -19.10 -5.03
C GLY A 117 -3.49 -18.59 -6.44
N ARG A 118 -4.11 -17.40 -6.58
CA ARG A 118 -4.39 -16.80 -7.89
C ARG A 118 -3.13 -16.51 -8.71
N PHE A 119 -2.01 -16.26 -8.05
CA PHE A 119 -0.74 -15.97 -8.72
C PHE A 119 -0.07 -17.24 -9.30
N LEU A 120 -0.32 -18.41 -8.72
CA LEU A 120 0.27 -19.68 -9.20
C LEU A 120 -0.24 -20.08 -10.58
N ASN A 121 -1.48 -19.74 -10.90
CA ASN A 121 -2.08 -20.07 -12.21
C ASN A 121 -1.54 -19.18 -13.33
N ASN A 122 -1.03 -18.00 -13.03
CA ASN A 122 -0.44 -17.07 -14.00
C ASN A 122 0.97 -17.50 -14.43
N HIS A 123 1.77 -18.11 -13.55
CA HIS A 123 3.09 -18.63 -13.93
C HIS A 123 3.03 -19.78 -14.92
N LYS A 124 1.98 -20.62 -14.91
CA LYS A 124 1.79 -21.68 -15.91
C LYS A 124 1.47 -21.15 -17.31
N LYS A 125 0.92 -19.95 -17.44
CA LYS A 125 0.67 -19.33 -18.77
C LYS A 125 1.92 -18.67 -19.36
N MET A 126 2.85 -18.19 -18.54
CA MET A 126 4.10 -17.56 -19.03
C MET A 126 5.15 -18.55 -19.53
N THR A 127 5.05 -19.83 -19.15
CA THR A 127 6.03 -20.88 -19.56
C THR A 127 5.67 -21.58 -20.88
N ILE A 128 4.54 -21.22 -21.52
CA ILE A 128 4.07 -21.85 -22.76
C ILE A 128 4.31 -20.95 -23.99
N GLU A 129 4.77 -19.72 -23.83
CA GLU A 129 5.03 -18.79 -24.95
C GLU A 129 6.54 -18.53 -25.20
N ASN A 130 7.39 -19.57 -25.05
CA ASN A 130 8.79 -19.56 -25.49
C ASN A 130 9.05 -20.66 -26.51
#